data_a38c69ee959c6558797f48db3ab2da11
#
_entry.id   a38c69ee959c6558797f48db3ab2da11
#
_cell.length_a   1.000
_cell.length_b   1.000
_cell.length_c   1.000
_cell.angle_alpha   90.00
_cell.angle_beta   90.00
_cell.angle_gamma   90.00
#
_symmetry.space_group_name_H-M   'P 1'
#
loop_
_entity.id
_entity.type
_entity.pdbx_description
1 polymer ?
#
loop_
_entity_poly.entity_id
_entity_poly.type
_entity_poly.pdbx_seq_one_letter_code
_entity_poly.pdbx_strand_id
1 'polypeptide(L)'
;MNDTVTIITSTTNNQIVKSFGGADYQSFKFSPGSEFLASQHPVHDLQSLASVISGLEAEPTKAVIRGLPLLPENEPVARQSQNFSTTSRHWCMIDIDSLPWNGDLHDHKAMLEYASSQLPPKFQQADFWYHFSSSMGIKPGIRVHLWYWLERPCSDDEMKAWLSGCPVDLRLFNPTQIHLTANPQFTEGATDPYPNRSGMFDAGHQTATVTVPDDLESRAVSLRARSKPRSSS
;
A
#
# COMPACT_ATOMS: atom_id res chain seq x y z
N MET A 1 12.03 17.11 2.29
CA MET A 1 12.77 15.84 2.15
C MET A 1 12.34 15.22 0.85
N ASN A 2 13.25 14.65 0.04
CA ASN A 2 12.89 14.13 -1.28
C ASN A 2 12.95 12.60 -1.25
N ASP A 3 11.90 11.97 -1.75
CA ASP A 3 11.80 10.53 -2.00
C ASP A 3 11.20 10.30 -3.39
N THR A 4 11.03 9.06 -3.79
CA THR A 4 10.35 8.71 -5.04
C THR A 4 9.34 7.60 -4.80
N VAL A 5 8.30 7.54 -5.62
CA VAL A 5 7.40 6.41 -5.77
C VAL A 5 7.80 5.65 -7.02
N THR A 6 8.07 4.35 -6.89
CA THR A 6 8.32 3.50 -8.06
C THR A 6 6.99 3.02 -8.64
N ILE A 7 6.67 3.48 -9.83
CA ILE A 7 5.48 3.03 -10.58
C ILE A 7 5.91 2.01 -11.62
N ILE A 8 5.25 0.86 -11.61
CA ILE A 8 5.38 -0.15 -12.65
C ILE A 8 4.20 -0.09 -13.59
N THR A 9 4.48 -0.16 -14.90
CA THR A 9 3.47 -0.18 -15.98
C THR A 9 3.61 -1.48 -16.76
N SER A 10 2.51 -2.18 -16.99
CA SER A 10 2.50 -3.40 -17.78
C SER A 10 2.97 -3.16 -19.21
N THR A 11 3.90 -3.97 -19.72
CA THR A 11 4.39 -3.90 -21.11
C THR A 11 3.41 -4.50 -22.12
N THR A 12 2.46 -5.30 -21.66
CA THR A 12 1.50 -6.05 -22.48
C THR A 12 0.06 -5.56 -22.35
N ASN A 13 -0.16 -4.37 -21.80
CA ASN A 13 -1.49 -3.85 -21.47
C ASN A 13 -2.31 -4.74 -20.50
N ASN A 14 -1.69 -5.68 -19.83
CA ASN A 14 -2.34 -6.46 -18.79
C ASN A 14 -2.77 -5.54 -17.66
N GLN A 15 -3.99 -5.73 -17.21
CA GLN A 15 -4.54 -4.93 -16.14
C GLN A 15 -4.03 -5.42 -14.78
N ILE A 16 -3.57 -4.46 -13.95
CA ILE A 16 -3.10 -4.70 -12.58
C ILE A 16 -4.19 -4.21 -11.62
N VAL A 17 -5.40 -4.73 -11.81
CA VAL A 17 -6.58 -4.31 -11.07
C VAL A 17 -7.50 -5.51 -10.84
N LYS A 18 -8.25 -5.50 -9.73
CA LYS A 18 -9.29 -6.50 -9.51
C LYS A 18 -10.53 -6.13 -10.32
N SER A 19 -11.13 -7.14 -10.96
CA SER A 19 -12.39 -7.01 -11.70
C SER A 19 -13.47 -7.89 -11.09
N PHE A 20 -14.69 -7.41 -11.12
CA PHE A 20 -15.87 -8.10 -10.61
C PHE A 20 -16.98 -8.08 -11.66
N GLY A 21 -17.72 -9.17 -11.77
CA GLY A 21 -18.83 -9.26 -12.71
C GLY A 21 -20.04 -10.01 -12.16
N GLY A 22 -21.19 -9.81 -12.80
CA GLY A 22 -22.45 -10.42 -12.40
C GLY A 22 -23.04 -9.86 -11.11
N ALA A 23 -24.24 -10.31 -10.79
CA ALA A 23 -24.97 -9.87 -9.58
C ALA A 23 -24.29 -10.30 -8.27
N ASP A 24 -23.50 -11.37 -8.30
CA ASP A 24 -22.82 -11.94 -7.13
C ASP A 24 -21.35 -11.47 -6.97
N TYR A 25 -20.95 -10.47 -7.76
CA TYR A 25 -19.58 -9.93 -7.74
C TYR A 25 -18.50 -10.99 -7.87
N GLN A 26 -18.62 -11.88 -8.85
CA GLN A 26 -17.58 -12.86 -9.13
C GLN A 26 -16.26 -12.17 -9.43
N SER A 27 -15.23 -12.52 -8.69
CA SER A 27 -13.89 -11.96 -8.88
C SER A 27 -13.18 -12.64 -10.04
N PHE A 28 -12.71 -11.89 -11.01
CA PHE A 28 -11.86 -12.40 -12.08
C PHE A 28 -10.39 -12.38 -11.65
N LYS A 29 -9.66 -13.45 -11.99
CA LYS A 29 -8.21 -13.48 -11.81
C LYS A 29 -7.58 -12.50 -12.78
N PHE A 30 -6.73 -11.64 -12.27
CA PHE A 30 -5.84 -10.84 -13.09
C PHE A 30 -4.42 -11.43 -13.08
N SER A 31 -3.73 -11.30 -14.21
CA SER A 31 -2.31 -11.60 -14.30
C SER A 31 -1.61 -10.30 -14.65
N PRO A 32 -0.84 -9.72 -13.73
CA PRO A 32 -0.18 -8.44 -13.99
C PRO A 32 0.91 -8.54 -15.07
N GLY A 33 1.21 -9.75 -15.57
CA GLY A 33 2.32 -9.99 -16.46
C GLY A 33 3.63 -10.25 -15.70
N SER A 34 4.69 -10.49 -16.46
CA SER A 34 6.03 -10.79 -15.93
C SER A 34 7.00 -9.63 -16.09
N GLU A 35 6.77 -8.74 -17.05
CA GLU A 35 7.64 -7.63 -17.40
C GLU A 35 6.90 -6.30 -17.33
N PHE A 36 7.60 -5.28 -16.85
CA PHE A 36 7.07 -3.95 -16.61
C PHE A 36 8.07 -2.88 -17.06
N LEU A 37 7.58 -1.72 -17.40
CA LEU A 37 8.39 -0.50 -17.37
C LEU A 37 8.31 0.09 -15.98
N ALA A 38 9.45 0.45 -15.39
CA ALA A 38 9.52 1.06 -14.07
C ALA A 38 9.95 2.52 -14.19
N SER A 39 9.22 3.44 -13.54
CA SER A 39 9.53 4.88 -13.49
C SER A 39 9.55 5.39 -12.05
N GLN A 40 10.33 6.45 -11.82
CA GLN A 40 10.47 7.09 -10.52
C GLN A 40 9.75 8.43 -10.49
N HIS A 41 8.80 8.60 -9.56
CA HIS A 41 8.02 9.82 -9.42
C HIS A 41 8.41 10.55 -8.12
N PRO A 42 8.98 11.76 -8.19
CA PRO A 42 9.40 12.50 -7.00
C PRO A 42 8.23 12.84 -6.08
N VAL A 43 8.44 12.65 -4.78
CA VAL A 43 7.52 13.06 -3.72
C VAL A 43 8.31 13.64 -2.55
N HIS A 44 7.73 14.58 -1.79
CA HIS A 44 8.44 15.28 -0.73
C HIS A 44 7.63 15.48 0.55
N ASP A 45 6.35 15.14 0.52
CA ASP A 45 5.40 15.21 1.62
C ASP A 45 4.17 14.31 1.36
N LEU A 46 3.25 14.28 2.32
CA LEU A 46 2.00 13.53 2.19
C LEU A 46 1.13 14.03 1.03
N GLN A 47 1.10 15.34 0.76
CA GLN A 47 0.25 15.91 -0.29
C GLN A 47 0.76 15.52 -1.69
N SER A 48 2.07 15.58 -1.92
CA SER A 48 2.67 15.13 -3.19
C SER A 48 2.54 13.62 -3.38
N LEU A 49 2.68 12.82 -2.31
CA LEU A 49 2.40 11.39 -2.33
C LEU A 49 0.94 11.13 -2.71
N ALA A 50 -0.01 11.78 -2.04
CA ALA A 50 -1.45 11.64 -2.33
C ALA A 50 -1.77 12.01 -3.79
N SER A 51 -1.14 13.06 -4.32
CA SER A 51 -1.31 13.46 -5.73
C SER A 51 -0.85 12.37 -6.70
N VAL A 52 0.30 11.73 -6.44
CA VAL A 52 0.77 10.62 -7.28
C VAL A 52 -0.17 9.42 -7.18
N ILE A 53 -0.56 9.03 -5.95
CA ILE A 53 -1.40 7.84 -5.75
C ILE A 53 -2.81 8.04 -6.33
N SER A 54 -3.45 9.19 -6.11
CA SER A 54 -4.76 9.49 -6.67
C SER A 54 -4.76 9.52 -8.21
N GLY A 55 -3.66 9.98 -8.82
CA GLY A 55 -3.48 9.94 -10.27
C GLY A 55 -3.43 8.52 -10.85
N LEU A 56 -3.15 7.51 -10.02
CA LEU A 56 -3.12 6.10 -10.44
C LEU A 56 -4.48 5.38 -10.33
N GLU A 57 -5.48 5.98 -9.71
CA GLU A 57 -6.79 5.35 -9.52
C GLU A 57 -7.50 5.01 -10.85
N ALA A 58 -7.28 5.80 -11.88
CA ALA A 58 -7.82 5.59 -13.23
C ALA A 58 -6.87 4.82 -14.18
N GLU A 59 -5.74 4.30 -13.65
CA GLU A 59 -4.66 3.71 -14.44
C GLU A 59 -4.54 2.19 -14.20
N PRO A 60 -5.42 1.38 -14.81
CA PRO A 60 -5.53 -0.05 -14.48
C PRO A 60 -4.31 -0.88 -14.90
N THR A 61 -3.42 -0.35 -15.73
CA THR A 61 -2.17 -1.01 -16.16
C THR A 61 -0.97 -0.64 -15.31
N LYS A 62 -1.17 0.19 -14.28
CA LYS A 62 -0.11 0.69 -13.39
C LYS A 62 -0.32 0.24 -11.94
N ALA A 63 0.78 0.17 -11.21
CA ALA A 63 0.78 -0.08 -9.78
C ALA A 63 2.06 0.45 -9.14
N VAL A 64 2.11 0.48 -7.81
CA VAL A 64 3.27 0.91 -7.04
C VAL A 64 4.01 -0.28 -6.46
N ILE A 65 5.34 -0.18 -6.37
CA ILE A 65 6.21 -1.05 -5.58
C ILE A 65 7.20 -0.22 -4.76
N ARG A 66 7.77 -0.80 -3.71
CA ARG A 66 8.72 -0.09 -2.84
C ARG A 66 10.15 -0.09 -3.39
N GLY A 67 10.54 -1.14 -4.12
CA GLY A 67 11.90 -1.31 -4.63
C GLY A 67 12.30 -0.28 -5.67
N LEU A 68 13.62 -0.05 -5.80
CA LEU A 68 14.19 0.74 -6.89
C LEU A 68 14.60 -0.19 -8.02
N PRO A 69 14.22 0.09 -9.29
CA PRO A 69 14.70 -0.68 -10.43
C PRO A 69 16.21 -0.55 -10.57
N LEU A 70 16.87 -1.64 -10.92
CA LEU A 70 18.31 -1.67 -11.21
C LEU A 70 18.62 -1.42 -12.69
N LEU A 71 17.59 -1.45 -13.55
CA LEU A 71 17.67 -1.10 -14.96
C LEU A 71 17.23 0.34 -15.18
N PRO A 72 17.70 0.99 -16.27
CA PRO A 72 17.25 2.32 -16.65
C PRO A 72 15.74 2.40 -16.86
N GLU A 73 15.18 3.60 -16.69
CA GLU A 73 13.78 3.85 -17.06
C GLU A 73 13.57 3.53 -18.55
N ASN A 74 12.36 3.05 -18.87
CA ASN A 74 11.94 2.61 -20.20
C ASN A 74 12.57 1.29 -20.72
N GLU A 75 13.39 0.61 -19.92
CA GLU A 75 13.76 -0.77 -20.21
C GLU A 75 12.82 -1.74 -19.53
N PRO A 76 12.31 -2.77 -20.26
CA PRO A 76 11.48 -3.80 -19.66
C PRO A 76 12.21 -4.54 -18.53
N VAL A 77 11.60 -4.64 -17.37
CA VAL A 77 12.17 -5.31 -16.22
C VAL A 77 11.22 -6.37 -15.67
N ALA A 78 11.73 -7.58 -15.46
CA ALA A 78 10.98 -8.62 -14.77
C ALA A 78 10.87 -8.30 -13.27
N ARG A 79 9.66 -8.42 -12.70
CA ARG A 79 9.39 -8.15 -11.29
C ARG A 79 9.91 -9.27 -10.39
N GLN A 80 11.23 -9.35 -10.30
CA GLN A 80 12.00 -10.31 -9.49
C GLN A 80 12.94 -9.57 -8.56
N SER A 81 13.21 -10.14 -7.40
CA SER A 81 14.03 -9.49 -6.34
C SER A 81 15.43 -9.07 -6.79
N GLN A 82 16.01 -9.79 -7.75
CA GLN A 82 17.32 -9.48 -8.31
C GLN A 82 17.35 -8.22 -9.20
N ASN A 83 16.19 -7.75 -9.64
CA ASN A 83 16.05 -6.59 -10.53
C ASN A 83 15.67 -5.30 -9.78
N PHE A 84 15.41 -5.41 -8.49
CA PHE A 84 15.02 -4.28 -7.64
C PHE A 84 15.81 -4.28 -6.35
N SER A 85 16.44 -3.17 -6.03
CA SER A 85 17.08 -2.98 -4.73
C SER A 85 16.06 -2.61 -3.66
N THR A 86 16.31 -3.06 -2.44
CA THR A 86 15.64 -2.53 -1.25
C THR A 86 16.08 -1.10 -1.02
N THR A 87 15.17 -0.25 -0.60
CA THR A 87 15.48 1.13 -0.24
C THR A 87 14.61 1.57 0.92
N SER A 88 15.15 2.47 1.75
CA SER A 88 14.35 3.13 2.78
C SER A 88 13.49 4.21 2.14
N ARG A 89 12.24 4.33 2.57
CA ARG A 89 11.26 5.27 2.03
C ARG A 89 10.71 6.17 3.13
N HIS A 90 10.48 7.44 2.77
CA HIS A 90 9.70 8.37 3.60
C HIS A 90 8.20 8.08 3.58
N TRP A 91 7.75 7.12 2.80
CA TRP A 91 6.36 6.74 2.70
C TRP A 91 6.14 5.26 2.98
N CYS A 92 4.96 4.94 3.47
CA CYS A 92 4.50 3.56 3.55
C CYS A 92 3.04 3.46 3.17
N MET A 93 2.65 2.31 2.62
CA MET A 93 1.27 1.89 2.48
C MET A 93 1.01 0.75 3.45
N ILE A 94 -0.04 0.89 4.24
CA ILE A 94 -0.51 -0.10 5.20
C ILE A 94 -1.81 -0.67 4.65
N ASP A 95 -1.83 -1.98 4.40
CA ASP A 95 -3.02 -2.70 3.92
C ASP A 95 -3.71 -3.37 5.10
N ILE A 96 -4.92 -2.92 5.38
CA ILE A 96 -5.83 -3.53 6.35
C ILE A 96 -6.90 -4.27 5.56
N ASP A 97 -6.92 -5.60 5.65
CA ASP A 97 -7.87 -6.45 4.93
C ASP A 97 -8.73 -7.25 5.91
N SER A 98 -10.06 -7.13 5.80
CA SER A 98 -11.03 -7.86 6.63
C SER A 98 -11.06 -7.46 8.12
N LEU A 99 -10.78 -6.19 8.46
CA LEU A 99 -10.96 -5.73 9.84
C LEU A 99 -12.45 -5.76 10.22
N PRO A 100 -12.86 -6.49 11.26
CA PRO A 100 -14.26 -6.61 11.65
C PRO A 100 -14.91 -5.25 11.90
N TRP A 101 -16.08 -5.03 11.31
CA TRP A 101 -16.82 -3.79 11.42
C TRP A 101 -18.33 -4.07 11.44
N ASN A 102 -19.03 -3.51 12.41
CA ASN A 102 -20.49 -3.66 12.57
C ASN A 102 -21.23 -2.31 12.41
N GLY A 103 -20.53 -1.24 12.11
CA GLY A 103 -21.10 0.08 11.88
C GLY A 103 -21.54 0.31 10.45
N ASP A 104 -21.94 1.54 10.14
CA ASP A 104 -22.29 1.96 8.80
C ASP A 104 -21.06 1.98 7.89
N LEU A 105 -21.16 1.32 6.74
CA LEU A 105 -20.11 1.31 5.71
C LEU A 105 -19.95 2.67 4.98
N HIS A 106 -20.92 3.59 5.15
CA HIS A 106 -20.84 4.94 4.59
C HIS A 106 -20.29 5.97 5.57
N ASP A 107 -20.09 5.60 6.84
CA ASP A 107 -19.37 6.44 7.82
C ASP A 107 -17.85 6.25 7.66
N HIS A 108 -17.31 6.86 6.62
CA HIS A 108 -15.87 6.80 6.32
C HIS A 108 -15.02 7.27 7.49
N LYS A 109 -15.46 8.32 8.20
CA LYS A 109 -14.73 8.87 9.32
C LYS A 109 -14.57 7.83 10.43
N ALA A 110 -15.67 7.25 10.89
CA ALA A 110 -15.63 6.26 11.96
C ALA A 110 -14.83 5.00 11.56
N MET A 111 -14.95 4.55 10.30
CA MET A 111 -14.17 3.42 9.80
C MET A 111 -12.67 3.71 9.76
N LEU A 112 -12.26 4.90 9.31
CA LEU A 112 -10.85 5.28 9.22
C LEU A 112 -10.24 5.53 10.60
N GLU A 113 -10.97 6.14 11.53
CA GLU A 113 -10.58 6.26 12.94
C GLU A 113 -10.38 4.88 13.57
N TYR A 114 -11.31 3.95 13.35
CA TYR A 114 -11.18 2.59 13.86
C TYR A 114 -10.03 1.83 13.21
N ALA A 115 -9.84 1.94 11.90
CA ALA A 115 -8.73 1.30 11.21
C ALA A 115 -7.37 1.83 11.69
N SER A 116 -7.22 3.14 11.80
CA SER A 116 -5.98 3.76 12.30
C SER A 116 -5.71 3.44 13.77
N SER A 117 -6.75 3.25 14.61
CA SER A 117 -6.61 2.86 16.02
C SER A 117 -5.97 1.46 16.21
N GLN A 118 -5.95 0.64 15.16
CA GLN A 118 -5.29 -0.68 15.19
C GLN A 118 -3.77 -0.60 14.96
N LEU A 119 -3.26 0.58 14.64
CA LEU A 119 -1.85 0.84 14.34
C LEU A 119 -1.10 1.37 15.58
N PRO A 120 0.23 1.36 15.58
CA PRO A 120 1.01 1.98 16.65
C PRO A 120 0.64 3.46 16.86
N PRO A 121 0.73 3.99 18.10
CA PRO A 121 0.21 5.31 18.47
C PRO A 121 0.68 6.47 17.58
N LYS A 122 1.88 6.40 17.00
CA LYS A 122 2.41 7.45 16.13
C LYS A 122 1.66 7.56 14.81
N PHE A 123 1.14 6.45 14.27
CA PHE A 123 0.27 6.46 13.09
C PHE A 123 -1.10 7.03 13.38
N GLN A 124 -1.65 6.79 14.58
CA GLN A 124 -2.97 7.29 14.98
C GLN A 124 -3.04 8.81 15.06
N GLN A 125 -1.89 9.48 15.19
CA GLN A 125 -1.79 10.93 15.36
C GLN A 125 -1.49 11.68 14.05
N ALA A 126 -1.20 10.97 12.97
CA ALA A 126 -0.80 11.56 11.71
C ALA A 126 -1.91 11.48 10.66
N ASP A 127 -1.98 12.50 9.82
CA ASP A 127 -2.85 12.49 8.65
C ASP A 127 -2.36 11.45 7.64
N PHE A 128 -3.26 10.99 6.79
CA PHE A 128 -2.95 10.02 5.76
C PHE A 128 -3.88 10.15 4.55
N TRP A 129 -3.40 9.67 3.40
CA TRP A 129 -4.24 9.38 2.25
C TRP A 129 -4.83 7.97 2.41
N TYR A 130 -6.12 7.82 2.19
CA TYR A 130 -6.76 6.51 2.21
C TYR A 130 -7.30 6.11 0.84
N HIS A 131 -7.34 4.81 0.59
CA HIS A 131 -8.01 4.22 -0.55
C HIS A 131 -8.67 2.91 -0.12
N PHE A 132 -9.99 2.87 -0.07
CA PHE A 132 -10.73 1.65 0.20
C PHE A 132 -10.46 0.62 -0.89
N SER A 133 -10.06 -0.58 -0.51
CA SER A 133 -9.60 -1.60 -1.43
C SER A 133 -10.70 -2.05 -2.39
N SER A 134 -10.30 -2.69 -3.47
CA SER A 134 -11.20 -3.14 -4.54
C SER A 134 -12.39 -3.99 -4.06
N SER A 135 -12.26 -4.69 -2.95
CA SER A 135 -13.32 -5.55 -2.40
C SER A 135 -14.13 -4.91 -1.26
N MET A 136 -13.92 -3.62 -0.99
CA MET A 136 -14.76 -2.87 -0.04
C MET A 136 -16.20 -2.81 -0.54
N GLY A 137 -17.15 -3.08 0.37
CA GLY A 137 -18.58 -3.16 0.02
C GLY A 137 -19.00 -4.50 -0.62
N ILE A 138 -18.04 -5.33 -1.06
CA ILE A 138 -18.30 -6.67 -1.64
C ILE A 138 -18.05 -7.76 -0.60
N LYS A 139 -16.95 -7.65 0.14
CA LYS A 139 -16.59 -8.59 1.19
C LYS A 139 -16.75 -7.95 2.57
N PRO A 140 -17.04 -8.70 3.62
CA PRO A 140 -17.26 -8.15 4.95
C PRO A 140 -16.00 -7.49 5.53
N GLY A 141 -16.23 -6.53 6.45
CA GLY A 141 -15.20 -5.81 7.19
C GLY A 141 -14.59 -4.65 6.43
N ILE A 142 -13.82 -3.83 7.14
CA ILE A 142 -13.09 -2.71 6.55
C ILE A 142 -11.90 -3.25 5.76
N ARG A 143 -11.73 -2.72 4.56
CA ARG A 143 -10.68 -3.07 3.61
C ARG A 143 -10.12 -1.80 3.01
N VAL A 144 -8.96 -1.37 3.51
CA VAL A 144 -8.41 -0.05 3.20
C VAL A 144 -6.90 -0.06 3.12
N HIS A 145 -6.37 0.73 2.20
CA HIS A 145 -4.95 1.09 2.12
C HIS A 145 -4.78 2.47 2.74
N LEU A 146 -3.88 2.59 3.71
CA LEU A 146 -3.52 3.83 4.38
C LEU A 146 -2.11 4.24 3.98
N TRP A 147 -1.96 5.40 3.35
CA TRP A 147 -0.68 5.92 2.88
C TRP A 147 -0.23 7.03 3.81
N TYR A 148 0.94 6.83 4.43
CA TYR A 148 1.53 7.76 5.39
C TYR A 148 2.85 8.32 4.89
N TRP A 149 3.17 9.53 5.35
CA TRP A 149 4.48 10.13 5.23
C TRP A 149 5.26 10.00 6.55
N LEU A 150 6.52 9.56 6.48
CA LEU A 150 7.36 9.29 7.64
C LEU A 150 8.38 10.42 7.82
N GLU A 151 8.66 10.78 9.08
CA GLU A 151 9.64 11.81 9.45
C GLU A 151 11.04 11.52 8.90
N ARG A 152 11.46 10.26 8.95
CA ARG A 152 12.66 9.77 8.28
C ARG A 152 12.36 8.55 7.41
N PRO A 153 13.23 8.26 6.42
CA PRO A 153 13.03 7.06 5.62
C PRO A 153 13.21 5.80 6.48
N CYS A 154 12.31 4.83 6.28
CA CYS A 154 12.34 3.53 6.95
C CYS A 154 12.53 2.40 5.94
N SER A 155 13.40 1.47 6.27
CA SER A 155 13.61 0.24 5.52
C SER A 155 12.40 -0.70 5.64
N ASP A 156 12.31 -1.67 4.73
CA ASP A 156 11.26 -2.68 4.75
C ASP A 156 11.25 -3.49 6.07
N ASP A 157 12.42 -3.78 6.63
CA ASP A 157 12.53 -4.52 7.88
C ASP A 157 12.17 -3.68 9.12
N GLU A 158 12.47 -2.38 9.10
CA GLU A 158 11.99 -1.47 10.13
C GLU A 158 10.45 -1.41 10.12
N MET A 159 9.84 -1.30 8.95
CA MET A 159 8.37 -1.30 8.83
C MET A 159 7.75 -2.61 9.31
N LYS A 160 8.33 -3.77 8.95
CA LYS A 160 7.89 -5.08 9.44
C LYS A 160 8.00 -5.20 10.96
N ALA A 161 9.09 -4.68 11.54
CA ALA A 161 9.29 -4.68 12.99
C ALA A 161 8.30 -3.75 13.70
N TRP A 162 8.03 -2.59 13.14
CA TRP A 162 7.13 -1.59 13.72
C TRP A 162 5.68 -2.07 13.74
N LEU A 163 5.24 -2.68 12.65
CA LEU A 163 3.86 -3.12 12.44
C LEU A 163 3.62 -4.59 12.86
N SER A 164 4.64 -5.24 13.43
CA SER A 164 4.51 -6.62 13.93
C SER A 164 3.41 -6.71 14.98
N GLY A 165 2.47 -7.63 14.78
CA GLY A 165 1.31 -7.82 15.66
C GLY A 165 0.10 -6.94 15.35
N CYS A 166 0.20 -5.99 14.40
CA CYS A 166 -0.95 -5.27 13.88
C CYS A 166 -1.70 -6.09 12.81
N PRO A 167 -3.00 -5.85 12.59
CA PRO A 167 -3.81 -6.57 11.60
C PRO A 167 -3.56 -6.06 10.18
N VAL A 168 -2.31 -6.13 9.70
CA VAL A 168 -1.85 -5.57 8.42
C VAL A 168 -1.06 -6.60 7.61
N ASP A 169 -1.03 -6.46 6.29
CA ASP A 169 -0.22 -7.33 5.43
C ASP A 169 1.24 -6.86 5.37
N LEU A 170 2.11 -7.50 6.17
CA LEU A 170 3.55 -7.19 6.20
C LEU A 170 4.29 -7.56 4.91
N ARG A 171 3.70 -8.36 4.00
CA ARG A 171 4.33 -8.74 2.72
C ARG A 171 4.51 -7.54 1.80
N LEU A 172 3.71 -6.48 1.99
CA LEU A 172 3.85 -5.23 1.24
C LEU A 172 5.18 -4.53 1.46
N PHE A 173 5.87 -4.82 2.55
CA PHE A 173 7.23 -4.35 2.81
C PHE A 173 8.29 -5.30 2.21
N ASN A 174 8.04 -5.81 1.01
CA ASN A 174 9.02 -6.44 0.15
C ASN A 174 9.19 -5.60 -1.13
N PRO A 175 10.40 -5.47 -1.68
CA PRO A 175 10.69 -4.50 -2.74
C PRO A 175 9.87 -4.71 -4.02
N THR A 176 9.47 -5.96 -4.29
CA THR A 176 8.74 -6.31 -5.52
C THR A 176 7.25 -6.57 -5.30
N GLN A 177 6.73 -6.37 -4.08
CA GLN A 177 5.31 -6.57 -3.81
C GLN A 177 4.49 -5.44 -4.42
N ILE A 178 3.46 -5.81 -5.18
CA ILE A 178 2.56 -4.87 -5.85
C ILE A 178 1.62 -4.25 -4.81
N HIS A 179 1.55 -2.92 -4.82
CA HIS A 179 0.54 -2.12 -4.15
C HIS A 179 -0.49 -1.72 -5.21
N LEU A 180 -1.68 -2.29 -5.14
CA LEU A 180 -2.77 -1.97 -6.06
C LEU A 180 -3.30 -0.56 -5.76
N THR A 181 -3.31 0.29 -6.78
CA THR A 181 -3.74 1.68 -6.68
C THR A 181 -4.96 2.01 -7.56
N ALA A 182 -5.17 1.25 -8.63
CA ALA A 182 -6.29 1.47 -9.51
C ALA A 182 -7.62 1.03 -8.88
N ASN A 183 -8.68 1.79 -9.17
CA ASN A 183 -10.04 1.44 -8.81
C ASN A 183 -10.47 0.12 -9.47
N PRO A 184 -11.30 -0.70 -8.79
CA PRO A 184 -11.78 -1.95 -9.36
C PRO A 184 -12.60 -1.71 -10.63
N GLN A 185 -12.60 -2.72 -11.51
CA GLN A 185 -13.45 -2.72 -12.70
C GLN A 185 -14.68 -3.59 -12.48
N PHE A 186 -15.81 -3.11 -12.97
CA PHE A 186 -17.09 -3.82 -12.91
C PHE A 186 -17.58 -4.12 -14.31
N THR A 187 -17.96 -5.36 -14.54
CA THR A 187 -18.41 -5.89 -15.85
C THR A 187 -19.70 -6.73 -15.69
N GLU A 188 -20.30 -7.13 -16.79
CA GLU A 188 -21.45 -8.06 -16.79
C GLU A 188 -22.63 -7.58 -15.92
N GLY A 189 -22.88 -6.26 -15.93
CA GLY A 189 -24.00 -5.65 -15.19
C GLY A 189 -23.72 -5.42 -13.70
N ALA A 190 -22.53 -5.76 -13.17
CA ALA A 190 -22.13 -5.37 -11.84
C ALA A 190 -21.90 -3.86 -11.77
N THR A 191 -22.30 -3.24 -10.66
CA THR A 191 -22.04 -1.82 -10.37
C THR A 191 -21.13 -1.72 -9.13
N ASP A 192 -20.34 -0.65 -9.07
CA ASP A 192 -19.50 -0.42 -7.88
C ASP A 192 -20.38 -0.14 -6.65
N PRO A 193 -20.38 -1.02 -5.63
CA PRO A 193 -21.14 -0.78 -4.40
C PRO A 193 -20.49 0.30 -3.52
N TYR A 194 -19.27 0.73 -3.85
CA TYR A 194 -18.48 1.65 -3.04
C TYR A 194 -17.69 2.65 -3.89
N PRO A 195 -18.37 3.56 -4.64
CA PRO A 195 -17.71 4.40 -5.65
C PRO A 195 -16.78 5.49 -5.07
N ASN A 196 -17.05 5.97 -3.86
CA ASN A 196 -16.24 7.00 -3.20
C ASN A 196 -15.15 6.34 -2.35
N ARG A 197 -13.99 6.01 -2.96
CA ARG A 197 -13.00 5.12 -2.35
C ARG A 197 -11.84 5.80 -1.66
N SER A 198 -11.55 7.05 -1.98
CA SER A 198 -10.27 7.66 -1.58
C SER A 198 -10.42 9.09 -1.10
N GLY A 199 -9.42 9.55 -0.37
CA GLY A 199 -9.34 10.92 0.11
C GLY A 199 -8.25 11.14 1.15
N MET A 200 -8.12 12.38 1.57
CA MET A 200 -7.29 12.73 2.73
C MET A 200 -8.09 12.55 4.02
N PHE A 201 -7.45 11.98 5.01
CA PHE A 201 -7.97 11.90 6.37
C PHE A 201 -7.15 12.80 7.28
N ASP A 202 -7.83 13.72 7.95
CA ASP A 202 -7.27 14.60 8.98
C ASP A 202 -7.48 13.93 10.35
N ALA A 203 -6.37 13.55 10.99
CA ALA A 203 -6.40 12.93 12.31
C ALA A 203 -6.68 13.93 13.46
N GLY A 204 -6.80 15.22 13.15
CA GLY A 204 -7.09 16.29 14.13
C GLY A 204 -5.90 16.71 14.98
N HIS A 205 -4.71 16.21 14.71
CA HIS A 205 -3.47 16.52 15.45
C HIS A 205 -2.54 17.48 14.71
N GLN A 206 -2.95 18.01 13.55
CA GLN A 206 -2.21 18.95 12.71
C GLN A 206 -0.81 18.45 12.32
N THR A 207 -0.65 17.15 12.15
CA THR A 207 0.61 16.56 11.68
C THR A 207 0.38 15.63 10.50
N ALA A 208 0.99 15.97 9.37
CA ALA A 208 1.00 15.15 8.17
C ALA A 208 2.15 14.13 8.14
N THR A 209 2.92 14.03 9.24
CA THR A 209 4.14 13.23 9.29
C THR A 209 4.13 12.31 10.50
N VAL A 210 4.35 11.02 10.26
CA VAL A 210 4.50 10.03 11.33
C VAL A 210 5.89 10.12 11.94
N THR A 211 5.97 10.40 13.25
CA THR A 211 7.22 10.38 14.01
C THR A 211 7.73 8.95 14.16
N VAL A 212 8.95 8.71 13.71
CA VAL A 212 9.56 7.37 13.73
C VAL A 212 10.27 7.12 15.07
N PRO A 213 10.04 5.97 15.75
CA PRO A 213 10.72 5.64 16.99
C PRO A 213 12.24 5.50 16.81
N ASP A 214 13.02 6.03 17.76
CA ASP A 214 14.49 6.00 17.72
C ASP A 214 15.07 4.57 17.77
N ASP A 215 14.36 3.65 18.44
CA ASP A 215 14.78 2.25 18.62
C ASP A 215 14.37 1.31 17.50
N LEU A 216 13.74 1.83 16.42
CA LEU A 216 13.13 1.01 15.37
C LEU A 216 14.18 0.18 14.61
N GLU A 217 15.35 0.74 14.34
CA GLU A 217 16.44 0.00 13.68
C GLU A 217 16.89 -1.20 14.52
N SER A 218 17.06 -1.01 15.83
CA SER A 218 17.44 -2.10 16.75
C SER A 218 16.37 -3.19 16.84
N ARG A 219 15.09 -2.82 16.77
CA ARG A 219 13.97 -3.78 16.70
C ARG A 219 14.04 -4.60 15.41
N ALA A 220 14.34 -3.97 14.28
CA ALA A 220 14.46 -4.65 12.99
C ALA A 220 15.61 -5.68 13.00
N VAL A 221 16.77 -5.31 13.54
CA VAL A 221 17.90 -6.23 13.71
C VAL A 221 17.51 -7.42 14.59
N SER A 222 16.82 -7.18 15.69
CA SER A 222 16.38 -8.23 16.61
C SER A 222 15.36 -9.19 15.95
N LEU A 223 14.46 -8.67 15.12
CA LEU A 223 13.50 -9.49 14.37
C LEU A 223 14.21 -10.41 13.37
N ARG A 224 15.16 -9.87 12.60
CA ARG A 224 15.98 -10.66 11.64
C ARG A 224 16.76 -11.78 12.35
N ALA A 225 17.31 -11.51 13.52
CA ALA A 225 18.07 -12.51 14.28
C ALA A 225 17.19 -13.69 14.73
N ARG A 226 15.93 -13.42 15.07
CA ARG A 226 14.94 -14.45 15.47
C ARG A 226 14.41 -15.28 14.31
N SER A 227 14.36 -14.72 13.10
CA SER A 227 13.85 -15.37 11.90
C SER A 227 14.85 -16.28 11.19
N LYS A 228 16.16 -16.21 11.54
CA LYS A 228 17.16 -17.13 11.01
C LYS A 228 16.95 -18.52 11.62
N PRO A 229 16.83 -19.60 10.82
CA PRO A 229 16.79 -20.95 11.37
C PRO A 229 18.05 -21.19 12.21
N ARG A 230 17.86 -21.72 13.43
CA ARG A 230 19.01 -22.23 14.23
C ARG A 230 19.69 -23.29 13.38
N SER A 231 20.94 -23.05 12.98
CA SER A 231 21.78 -24.08 12.41
C SER A 231 21.85 -25.22 13.43
N SER A 232 21.24 -26.35 13.10
CA SER A 232 21.42 -27.59 13.85
C SER A 232 22.89 -27.99 13.73
N SER A 233 23.62 -27.79 14.81
CA SER A 233 24.94 -28.37 15.05
C SER A 233 24.81 -29.86 15.28
#